data_dcd42d13fec769b16f07ac77107a8c7a
#
_entry.id   dcd42d13fec769b16f07ac77107a8c7a
#
_cell.length_a   1.000
_cell.length_b   1.000
_cell.length_c   1.000
_cell.angle_alpha   90.00
_cell.angle_beta   90.00
_cell.angle_gamma   90.00
#
_symmetry.space_group_name_H-M   'P 1'
#
loop_
_entity.id
_entity.type
_entity.pdbx_description
1 polymer ?
#
loop_
_entity_poly.entity_id
_entity_poly.type
_entity_poly.pdbx_seq_one_letter_code
_entity_poly.pdbx_strand_id
1 'polypeptide(L)'
;MSISKYESSVKIVNSPVEAVYNTLSDLTNIERVKDRIPADKIKDIKFDRYSCYLKVAPVGEIKFIICDREENKTVKFTAEKSPLPVFVWIQMLPVTSTTSKIRVTCHMELNMFLRGMVGNKIKDGVEKIAETLAAINY
;
A
#
# COMPACT_ATOMS: atom_id res chain seq x y z
N MET A 1 -19.68 0.09 14.89
CA MET A 1 -19.15 -0.28 13.56
C MET A 1 -18.05 -1.32 13.74
N SER A 2 -17.96 -2.24 12.82
CA SER A 2 -16.93 -3.25 12.86
C SER A 2 -15.79 -2.92 11.90
N ILE A 3 -14.57 -3.37 12.25
CA ILE A 3 -13.40 -3.21 11.40
C ILE A 3 -13.46 -4.28 10.31
N SER A 4 -13.37 -3.85 9.06
CA SER A 4 -13.25 -4.75 7.91
C SER A 4 -11.79 -4.87 7.53
N LYS A 5 -11.33 -6.09 7.37
CA LYS A 5 -9.95 -6.42 7.04
C LYS A 5 -9.87 -6.95 5.62
N TYR A 6 -8.97 -6.39 4.82
CA TYR A 6 -8.70 -6.82 3.45
C TYR A 6 -7.23 -7.11 3.30
N GLU A 7 -6.88 -8.26 2.77
CA GLU A 7 -5.50 -8.66 2.55
C GLU A 7 -5.27 -9.04 1.10
N SER A 8 -4.12 -8.64 0.56
CA SER A 8 -3.70 -9.13 -0.75
C SER A 8 -3.17 -10.56 -0.64
N SER A 9 -3.03 -11.23 -1.77
CA SER A 9 -2.20 -12.42 -1.83
C SER A 9 -0.73 -12.04 -1.60
N VAL A 10 0.08 -13.01 -1.22
CA VAL A 10 1.52 -12.82 -1.08
C VAL A 10 2.14 -12.72 -2.47
N LYS A 11 2.97 -11.71 -2.69
CA LYS A 11 3.65 -11.48 -3.98
C LYS A 11 5.16 -11.61 -3.79
N ILE A 12 5.81 -12.22 -4.77
CA ILE A 12 7.28 -12.31 -4.81
C ILE A 12 7.84 -11.04 -5.45
N VAL A 13 8.88 -10.51 -4.83
CA VAL A 13 9.59 -9.31 -5.28
C VAL A 13 11.01 -9.69 -5.62
N ASN A 14 11.48 -9.35 -6.82
CA ASN A 14 12.85 -9.66 -7.28
C ASN A 14 13.85 -8.63 -6.77
N SER A 15 13.81 -8.36 -5.47
CA SER A 15 14.72 -7.42 -4.81
C SER A 15 14.90 -7.86 -3.35
N PRO A 16 16.05 -7.56 -2.73
CA PRO A 16 16.25 -7.89 -1.32
C PRO A 16 15.30 -7.08 -0.43
N VAL A 17 14.94 -7.66 0.71
CA VAL A 17 13.98 -7.04 1.63
C VAL A 17 14.46 -5.65 2.10
N GLU A 18 15.75 -5.46 2.26
CA GLU A 18 16.33 -4.17 2.67
C GLU A 18 16.03 -3.08 1.62
N ALA A 19 16.16 -3.41 0.34
CA ALA A 19 15.85 -2.45 -0.74
C ALA A 19 14.38 -2.10 -0.77
N VAL A 20 13.51 -3.08 -0.59
CA VAL A 20 12.05 -2.86 -0.52
C VAL A 20 11.72 -1.96 0.66
N TYR A 21 12.23 -2.28 1.84
CA TYR A 21 11.98 -1.50 3.03
C TYR A 21 12.49 -0.05 2.90
N ASN A 22 13.73 0.12 2.44
CA ASN A 22 14.33 1.45 2.28
C ASN A 22 13.55 2.32 1.32
N THR A 23 13.00 1.73 0.26
CA THR A 23 12.17 2.48 -0.70
C THR A 23 10.82 2.86 -0.10
N LEU A 24 10.13 1.92 0.54
CA LEU A 24 8.76 2.14 1.01
C LEU A 24 8.70 2.89 2.34
N SER A 25 9.77 2.91 3.12
CA SER A 25 9.84 3.65 4.37
C SER A 25 10.21 5.13 4.20
N ASP A 26 10.65 5.51 3.01
CA ASP A 26 10.89 6.90 2.61
C ASP A 26 10.33 7.09 1.21
N LEU A 27 9.16 7.70 1.13
CA LEU A 27 8.40 7.76 -0.11
C LEU A 27 9.03 8.65 -1.18
N THR A 28 10.03 9.47 -0.85
CA THR A 28 10.79 10.19 -1.87
C THR A 28 11.53 9.23 -2.81
N ASN A 29 11.80 8.01 -2.37
CA ASN A 29 12.40 6.97 -3.21
C ASN A 29 11.46 6.50 -4.32
N ILE A 30 10.16 6.76 -4.21
CA ILE A 30 9.20 6.44 -5.27
C ILE A 30 9.53 7.25 -6.53
N GLU A 31 10.08 8.46 -6.38
CA GLU A 31 10.51 9.29 -7.51
C GLU A 31 11.49 8.54 -8.42
N ARG A 32 12.39 7.73 -7.84
CA ARG A 32 13.38 6.95 -8.60
C ARG A 32 12.74 5.80 -9.39
N VAL A 33 11.63 5.27 -8.90
CA VAL A 33 11.00 4.07 -9.46
C VAL A 33 9.66 4.35 -10.12
N LYS A 34 9.15 5.59 -10.06
CA LYS A 34 7.82 5.91 -10.60
C LYS A 34 7.68 5.61 -12.09
N ASP A 35 8.75 5.78 -12.86
CA ASP A 35 8.74 5.50 -14.29
C ASP A 35 8.67 4.00 -14.60
N ARG A 36 8.91 3.17 -13.59
CA ARG A 36 8.81 1.71 -13.69
C ARG A 36 7.46 1.18 -13.26
N ILE A 37 6.59 2.08 -12.78
CA ILE A 37 5.23 1.74 -12.39
C ILE A 37 4.34 1.92 -13.62
N PRO A 38 3.55 0.90 -14.01
CA PRO A 38 2.65 1.03 -15.14
C PRO A 38 1.71 2.21 -14.96
N ALA A 39 1.65 3.11 -15.96
CA ALA A 39 0.89 4.35 -15.88
C ALA A 39 -0.61 4.14 -15.73
N ASP A 40 -1.12 3.00 -16.15
CA ASP A 40 -2.53 2.65 -16.04
C ASP A 40 -2.93 2.23 -14.62
N LYS A 41 -1.96 1.87 -13.77
CA LYS A 41 -2.24 1.42 -12.40
C LYS A 41 -2.23 2.55 -11.39
N ILE A 42 -1.52 3.64 -11.67
CA ILE A 42 -1.39 4.76 -10.76
C ILE A 42 -1.53 6.05 -11.53
N LYS A 43 -2.67 6.75 -11.33
CA LYS A 43 -2.91 8.07 -11.89
C LYS A 43 -2.83 9.09 -10.76
N ASP A 44 -2.14 10.20 -11.02
CA ASP A 44 -2.15 11.37 -10.13
C ASP A 44 -1.66 11.10 -8.72
N ILE A 45 -0.60 10.28 -8.55
CA ILE A 45 0.05 10.13 -7.26
C ILE A 45 0.92 11.35 -6.99
N LYS A 46 0.66 11.97 -5.85
CA LYS A 46 1.55 12.98 -5.27
C LYS A 46 2.11 12.41 -3.99
N PHE A 47 3.38 12.63 -3.73
CA PHE A 47 4.02 12.10 -2.54
C PHE A 47 5.13 13.02 -2.04
N ASP A 48 5.40 12.95 -0.75
CA ASP A 48 6.57 13.50 -0.13
C ASP A 48 7.24 12.39 0.70
N ARG A 49 8.17 12.73 1.59
CA ARG A 49 8.96 11.73 2.30
C ARG A 49 8.13 10.75 3.11
N TYR A 50 7.05 11.22 3.73
CA TYR A 50 6.27 10.42 4.67
C TYR A 50 4.80 10.30 4.31
N SER A 51 4.38 10.86 3.17
CA SER A 51 2.98 10.85 2.78
C SER A 51 2.79 10.63 1.29
N CYS A 52 1.62 10.15 0.94
CA CYS A 52 1.20 10.04 -0.46
C CYS A 52 -0.29 10.31 -0.58
N TYR A 53 -0.67 10.91 -1.72
CA TYR A 53 -2.06 11.15 -2.06
C TYR A 53 -2.47 10.16 -3.15
N LEU A 54 -3.55 9.46 -2.92
CA LEU A 54 -4.11 8.51 -3.88
C LEU A 54 -5.57 8.83 -4.12
N LYS A 55 -6.00 8.70 -5.36
CA LYS A 55 -7.44 8.70 -5.68
C LYS A 55 -7.96 7.29 -5.58
N VAL A 56 -8.88 7.06 -4.66
CA VAL A 56 -9.51 5.76 -4.43
C VAL A 56 -11.00 5.89 -4.69
N ALA A 57 -11.47 5.36 -5.82
CA ALA A 57 -12.89 5.36 -6.12
C ALA A 57 -13.62 4.35 -5.22
N PRO A 58 -14.81 4.65 -4.70
CA PRO A 58 -15.58 5.88 -4.84
C PRO A 58 -15.29 6.94 -3.77
N VAL A 59 -14.31 6.72 -2.90
CA VAL A 59 -14.04 7.55 -1.72
C VAL A 59 -13.47 8.92 -2.09
N GLY A 60 -12.71 9.00 -3.19
CA GLY A 60 -12.04 10.21 -3.63
C GLY A 60 -10.56 10.21 -3.26
N GLU A 61 -10.00 11.41 -3.08
CA GLU A 61 -8.58 11.55 -2.75
C GLU A 61 -8.35 11.29 -1.26
N ILE A 62 -7.41 10.41 -0.96
CA ILE A 62 -7.01 10.09 0.41
C ILE A 62 -5.53 10.40 0.56
N LYS A 63 -5.17 11.10 1.62
CA LYS A 63 -3.78 11.30 2.00
C LYS A 63 -3.39 10.25 3.02
N PHE A 64 -2.45 9.38 2.64
CA PHE A 64 -1.85 8.40 3.54
C PHE A 64 -0.54 8.93 4.08
N ILE A 65 -0.32 8.76 5.37
CA ILE A 65 0.95 9.11 6.02
C ILE A 65 1.55 7.86 6.66
N ILE A 66 2.87 7.77 6.66
CA ILE A 66 3.57 6.71 7.39
C ILE A 66 3.45 7.02 8.88
N CYS A 67 2.83 6.11 9.64
CA CYS A 67 2.63 6.29 11.08
C CYS A 67 3.47 5.34 11.92
N ASP A 68 3.98 4.25 11.34
CA ASP A 68 4.85 3.32 12.04
C ASP A 68 5.70 2.53 11.05
N ARG A 69 6.87 2.09 11.49
CA ARG A 69 7.82 1.32 10.69
C ARG A 69 8.53 0.31 11.56
N GLU A 70 8.71 -0.88 11.03
CA GLU A 70 9.56 -1.90 11.64
C GLU A 70 10.56 -2.35 10.58
N GLU A 71 11.85 -2.13 10.83
CA GLU A 71 12.92 -2.32 9.84
C GLU A 71 12.85 -3.71 9.19
N ASN A 72 12.81 -3.72 7.85
CA ASN A 72 12.78 -4.92 7.00
C ASN A 72 11.57 -5.84 7.26
N LYS A 73 10.53 -5.33 7.93
CA LYS A 73 9.32 -6.12 8.22
C LYS A 73 8.04 -5.42 7.82
N THR A 74 7.84 -4.16 8.22
CA THR A 74 6.53 -3.52 8.04
C THR A 74 6.66 -2.01 7.88
N VAL A 75 5.85 -1.46 6.97
CA VAL A 75 5.58 -0.02 6.92
C VAL A 75 4.07 0.14 7.09
N LYS A 76 3.66 0.94 8.07
CA LYS A 76 2.25 1.17 8.38
C LYS A 76 1.85 2.57 7.98
N PHE A 77 0.71 2.69 7.32
CA PHE A 77 0.13 3.95 6.88
C PHE A 77 -1.22 4.16 7.56
N THR A 78 -1.54 5.41 7.82
CA THR A 78 -2.90 5.81 8.21
C THR A 78 -3.38 6.92 7.28
N ALA A 79 -4.69 7.07 7.16
CA ALA A 79 -5.28 8.15 6.38
C ALA A 79 -5.37 9.40 7.26
N GLU A 80 -4.79 10.53 6.80
CA GLU A 80 -4.82 11.77 7.54
C GLU A 80 -6.15 12.50 7.40
N LYS A 81 -6.69 12.53 6.18
CA LYS A 81 -7.96 13.20 5.88
C LYS A 81 -8.86 12.25 5.13
N SER A 82 -9.47 11.36 5.85
CA SER A 82 -10.43 10.40 5.30
C SER A 82 -11.74 10.51 6.09
N PRO A 83 -12.90 10.37 5.43
CA PRO A 83 -14.17 10.31 6.15
C PRO A 83 -14.27 9.08 7.04
N LEU A 84 -13.43 8.07 6.82
CA LEU A 84 -13.42 6.83 7.58
C LEU A 84 -12.00 6.53 8.07
N PRO A 85 -11.84 5.96 9.27
CA PRO A 85 -10.53 5.49 9.73
C PRO A 85 -10.00 4.39 8.81
N VAL A 86 -8.77 4.55 8.32
CA VAL A 86 -8.11 3.60 7.42
C VAL A 86 -6.68 3.37 7.88
N PHE A 87 -6.28 2.10 7.95
CA PHE A 87 -4.90 1.72 8.19
C PHE A 87 -4.46 0.74 7.10
N VAL A 88 -3.24 0.92 6.60
CA VAL A 88 -2.66 0.04 5.59
C VAL A 88 -1.28 -0.41 6.08
N TRP A 89 -1.04 -1.71 6.01
CA TRP A 89 0.27 -2.30 6.32
C TRP A 89 0.85 -2.89 5.05
N ILE A 90 2.11 -2.58 4.78
CA ILE A 90 2.90 -3.31 3.81
C ILE A 90 3.85 -4.20 4.61
N GLN A 91 3.61 -5.50 4.56
CA GLN A 91 4.38 -6.51 5.29
C GLN A 91 5.35 -7.16 4.32
N MET A 92 6.59 -7.39 4.78
CA MET A 92 7.63 -7.94 3.92
C MET A 92 8.47 -8.96 4.68
N LEU A 93 8.96 -9.97 3.96
CA LEU A 93 9.86 -10.99 4.50
C LEU A 93 10.91 -11.34 3.46
N PRO A 94 12.15 -11.64 3.89
CA PRO A 94 13.15 -12.13 2.96
C PRO A 94 12.81 -13.55 2.50
N VAL A 95 13.07 -13.85 1.23
CA VAL A 95 12.99 -15.20 0.67
C VAL A 95 14.39 -15.73 0.42
N THR A 96 15.22 -14.89 -0.24
CA THR A 96 16.64 -15.14 -0.43
C THR A 96 17.39 -13.83 -0.19
N SER A 97 18.71 -13.84 -0.37
CA SER A 97 19.50 -12.60 -0.25
C SER A 97 19.16 -11.56 -1.33
N THR A 98 18.49 -11.96 -2.41
CA THR A 98 18.16 -11.08 -3.54
C THR A 98 16.67 -11.02 -3.85
N THR A 99 15.84 -11.78 -3.13
CA THR A 99 14.38 -11.79 -3.33
C THR A 99 13.66 -11.68 -2.00
N SER A 100 12.44 -11.16 -2.06
CA SER A 100 11.58 -11.01 -0.90
C SER A 100 10.14 -11.31 -1.28
N LYS A 101 9.25 -11.28 -0.29
CA LYS A 101 7.81 -11.37 -0.52
C LYS A 101 7.12 -10.28 0.25
N ILE A 102 6.01 -9.80 -0.28
CA ILE A 102 5.20 -8.75 0.33
C ILE A 102 3.73 -9.16 0.40
N ARG A 103 3.03 -8.56 1.33
CA ARG A 103 1.57 -8.61 1.43
C ARG A 103 1.08 -7.25 1.89
N VAL A 104 -0.03 -6.80 1.32
CA VAL A 104 -0.68 -5.55 1.72
C VAL A 104 -1.94 -5.89 2.52
N THR A 105 -2.10 -5.26 3.66
CA THR A 105 -3.29 -5.42 4.52
C THR A 105 -3.92 -4.05 4.75
N CYS A 106 -5.23 -3.98 4.61
CA CYS A 106 -5.99 -2.75 4.85
C CYS A 106 -7.08 -3.01 5.89
N HIS A 107 -7.16 -2.15 6.90
CA HIS A 107 -8.27 -2.14 7.85
C HIS A 107 -9.07 -0.85 7.66
N MET A 108 -10.38 -0.99 7.49
CA MET A 108 -11.30 0.14 7.40
C MET A 108 -12.49 -0.10 8.34
N GLU A 109 -12.94 0.95 9.00
CA GLU A 109 -14.18 0.89 9.75
C GLU A 109 -15.35 1.13 8.79
N LEU A 110 -16.09 0.07 8.48
CA LEU A 110 -17.22 0.13 7.57
C LEU A 110 -18.47 -0.39 8.28
N ASN A 111 -19.60 0.28 8.08
CA ASN A 111 -20.87 -0.30 8.46
C ASN A 111 -21.28 -1.39 7.42
N MET A 112 -22.32 -2.15 7.74
CA MET A 112 -22.74 -3.27 6.90
C MET A 112 -23.11 -2.82 5.48
N PHE A 113 -23.75 -1.67 5.35
CA PHE A 113 -24.17 -1.11 4.06
C PHE A 113 -22.97 -0.76 3.19
N LEU A 114 -22.00 -0.02 3.75
CA LEU A 114 -20.79 0.36 3.03
C LEU A 114 -19.94 -0.85 2.67
N ARG A 115 -19.87 -1.85 3.55
CA ARG A 115 -19.15 -3.09 3.28
C ARG A 115 -19.71 -3.80 2.05
N GLY A 116 -21.03 -3.86 1.92
CA GLY A 116 -21.67 -4.44 0.75
C GLY A 116 -21.42 -3.66 -0.53
N MET A 117 -21.35 -2.31 -0.44
CA MET A 117 -21.15 -1.46 -1.60
C MET A 117 -19.72 -1.44 -2.11
N VAL A 118 -18.72 -1.35 -1.21
CA VAL A 118 -17.34 -1.05 -1.58
C VAL A 118 -16.34 -2.15 -1.25
N GLY A 119 -16.75 -3.18 -0.51
CA GLY A 119 -15.84 -4.21 -0.03
C GLY A 119 -15.03 -4.88 -1.14
N ASN A 120 -15.69 -5.27 -2.23
CA ASN A 120 -15.00 -5.90 -3.35
C ASN A 120 -14.03 -4.95 -4.05
N LYS A 121 -14.38 -3.67 -4.14
CA LYS A 121 -13.50 -2.65 -4.73
C LYS A 121 -12.26 -2.42 -3.89
N ILE A 122 -12.40 -2.43 -2.57
CA ILE A 122 -11.27 -2.29 -1.64
C ILE A 122 -10.37 -3.52 -1.74
N LYS A 123 -10.95 -4.71 -1.77
CA LYS A 123 -10.21 -5.96 -1.92
C LYS A 123 -9.41 -5.97 -3.22
N ASP A 124 -10.04 -5.59 -4.33
CA ASP A 124 -9.36 -5.50 -5.63
C ASP A 124 -8.26 -4.43 -5.63
N GLY A 125 -8.52 -3.31 -4.98
CA GLY A 125 -7.55 -2.22 -4.85
C GLY A 125 -6.32 -2.65 -4.06
N VAL A 126 -6.50 -3.36 -2.95
CA VAL A 126 -5.40 -3.90 -2.13
C VAL A 126 -4.56 -4.88 -2.95
N GLU A 127 -5.20 -5.76 -3.73
CA GLU A 127 -4.51 -6.70 -4.61
C GLU A 127 -3.70 -5.97 -5.69
N LYS A 128 -4.26 -4.93 -6.30
CA LYS A 128 -3.56 -4.13 -7.31
C LYS A 128 -2.37 -3.38 -6.75
N ILE A 129 -2.48 -2.86 -5.53
CA ILE A 129 -1.34 -2.23 -4.85
C ILE A 129 -0.22 -3.24 -4.67
N ALA A 130 -0.52 -4.44 -4.19
CA ALA A 130 0.47 -5.48 -4.00
C ALA A 130 1.13 -5.89 -5.32
N GLU A 131 0.35 -6.04 -6.39
CA GLU A 131 0.88 -6.34 -7.72
C GLU A 131 1.82 -5.25 -8.23
N THR A 132 1.43 -3.99 -8.04
CA THR A 132 2.24 -2.85 -8.46
C THR A 132 3.56 -2.80 -7.70
N LEU A 133 3.50 -2.96 -6.38
CA LEU A 133 4.71 -2.95 -5.55
C LEU A 133 5.63 -4.11 -5.87
N ALA A 134 5.09 -5.28 -6.22
CA ALA A 134 5.88 -6.43 -6.61
C ALA A 134 6.56 -6.26 -7.97
N ALA A 135 5.99 -5.44 -8.83
CA ALA A 135 6.52 -5.20 -10.18
C ALA A 135 7.63 -4.14 -10.23
N ILE A 136 7.85 -3.41 -9.12
CA ILE A 136 8.89 -2.37 -9.06
C ILE A 136 10.27 -3.03 -8.95
N ASN A 137 11.24 -2.48 -9.67
CA ASN A 137 12.65 -2.85 -9.51
C ASN A 137 13.27 -1.90 -8.50
N TYR A 138 13.35 -2.35 -7.30
CA TYR A 138 13.86 -1.54 -6.19
C TYR A 138 15.35 -1.28 -6.23
#